data_2d7516df6f8b0a89823cce05f9b53ff2
#
_entry.id   2d7516df6f8b0a89823cce05f9b53ff2
#
_cell.length_a   1.000
_cell.length_b   1.000
_cell.length_c   1.000
_cell.angle_alpha   90.00
_cell.angle_beta   90.00
_cell.angle_gamma   90.00
#
_symmetry.space_group_name_H-M   'P 1'
#
loop_
_entity.id
_entity.type
_entity.pdbx_description
1 polymer ?
#
loop_
_entity_poly.entity_id
_entity_poly.type
_entity_poly.pdbx_seq_one_letter_code
_entity_poly.pdbx_strand_id
1 'polypeptide(L)'
;LLQSSAASDVYKRQIIKLSRSTVEKYLSCPRCCVLDKKYKIKPPSLPFTLNIAVDNLCKNEFDYYRKIQEPHPLFIENGIDAVPFKHKDLERWRSNFQGIRYKSIEHNYDFGGAVDDIWQKKNGDLIIIDVKATSRNNFDWSETFNKYEYAKAYKRQLEMYQWLFKKNGFKVAKEAYLLYFNGKKNEEVFNNQLNFDVHLIRLDCSTSWVENKIIDTVKLLRSDIFPKPSLNCEYCNYLKKRWKLSIT
;
A
#
# COMPACT_ATOMS: atom_id res chain seq x y z
N LEU A 1 -26.87 -32.27 10.30
CA LEU A 1 -27.29 -30.95 9.75
C LEU A 1 -27.18 -29.79 10.75
N LEU A 2 -27.24 -30.03 12.07
CA LEU A 2 -27.17 -28.98 13.11
C LEU A 2 -25.72 -28.52 13.41
N GLN A 3 -24.69 -29.31 13.13
CA GLN A 3 -23.29 -28.91 13.37
C GLN A 3 -22.75 -27.90 12.34
N SER A 4 -23.35 -27.81 11.15
CA SER A 4 -22.90 -26.85 10.13
C SER A 4 -23.33 -25.40 10.41
N SER A 5 -24.47 -25.20 11.09
CA SER A 5 -24.98 -23.85 11.40
C SER A 5 -24.20 -23.17 12.53
N ALA A 6 -23.86 -23.91 13.59
CA ALA A 6 -23.07 -23.40 14.71
C ALA A 6 -21.64 -23.02 14.30
N ALA A 7 -20.98 -23.84 13.48
CA ALA A 7 -19.67 -23.54 12.92
C ALA A 7 -19.69 -22.30 12.00
N SER A 8 -20.75 -22.13 11.20
CA SER A 8 -20.97 -20.93 10.37
C SER A 8 -21.16 -19.67 11.23
N ASP A 9 -21.88 -19.75 12.34
CA ASP A 9 -22.15 -18.59 13.21
C ASP A 9 -20.93 -18.19 14.05
N VAL A 10 -20.10 -19.14 14.49
CA VAL A 10 -18.81 -18.88 15.16
C VAL A 10 -17.83 -18.21 14.18
N TYR A 11 -17.75 -18.66 12.93
CA TYR A 11 -16.90 -18.06 11.90
C TYR A 11 -17.34 -16.63 11.55
N LYS A 12 -18.65 -16.36 11.53
CA LYS A 12 -19.19 -15.01 11.32
C LYS A 12 -18.86 -14.02 12.45
N ARG A 13 -18.58 -14.52 13.66
CA ARG A 13 -18.22 -13.69 14.84
C ARG A 13 -16.72 -13.43 14.98
N GLN A 14 -15.86 -14.18 14.28
CA GLN A 14 -14.41 -13.97 14.36
C GLN A 14 -13.98 -12.67 13.68
N ILE A 15 -13.00 -11.99 14.31
CA ILE A 15 -12.39 -10.78 13.75
C ILE A 15 -11.56 -11.17 12.54
N ILE A 16 -11.90 -10.59 11.37
CA ILE A 16 -11.13 -10.79 10.15
C ILE A 16 -9.95 -9.84 10.12
N LYS A 17 -8.73 -10.40 10.05
CA LYS A 17 -7.51 -9.62 9.83
C LYS A 17 -7.36 -9.31 8.34
N LEU A 18 -7.30 -8.02 8.03
CA LEU A 18 -7.11 -7.49 6.70
C LEU A 18 -5.83 -6.64 6.63
N SER A 19 -5.19 -6.65 5.48
CA SER A 19 -4.11 -5.72 5.15
C SER A 19 -4.55 -4.76 4.05
N ARG A 20 -3.82 -3.64 3.91
CA ARG A 20 -3.99 -2.73 2.78
C ARG A 20 -4.00 -3.50 1.45
N SER A 21 -3.05 -4.42 1.25
CA SER A 21 -2.98 -5.23 0.02
C SER A 21 -4.19 -6.15 -0.19
N THR A 22 -4.89 -6.55 0.88
CA THR A 22 -6.13 -7.33 0.76
C THR A 22 -7.27 -6.48 0.20
N VAL A 23 -7.44 -5.26 0.70
CA VAL A 23 -8.45 -4.33 0.20
C VAL A 23 -8.13 -3.91 -1.24
N GLU A 24 -6.86 -3.64 -1.56
CA GLU A 24 -6.45 -3.34 -2.93
C GLU A 24 -6.74 -4.52 -3.88
N LYS A 25 -6.50 -5.73 -3.45
CA LYS A 25 -6.83 -6.94 -4.23
C LYS A 25 -8.34 -7.09 -4.45
N TYR A 26 -9.15 -6.75 -3.45
CA TYR A 26 -10.62 -6.72 -3.59
C TYR A 26 -11.04 -5.69 -4.64
N LEU A 27 -10.47 -4.48 -4.61
CA LEU A 27 -10.75 -3.41 -5.57
C LEU A 27 -10.35 -3.80 -7.00
N SER A 28 -9.19 -4.44 -7.16
CA SER A 28 -8.69 -4.89 -8.45
C SER A 28 -9.48 -6.07 -9.00
N CYS A 29 -9.74 -7.09 -8.18
CA CYS A 29 -10.51 -8.27 -8.57
C CYS A 29 -11.06 -9.01 -7.34
N PRO A 30 -12.37 -8.92 -7.07
CA PRO A 30 -13.01 -9.62 -5.93
C PRO A 30 -12.76 -11.13 -5.94
N ARG A 31 -12.75 -11.79 -7.12
CA ARG A 31 -12.44 -13.22 -7.26
C ARG A 31 -11.03 -13.55 -6.77
N CYS A 32 -10.02 -12.78 -7.19
CA CYS A 32 -8.64 -12.98 -6.74
C CYS A 32 -8.48 -12.74 -5.23
N CYS A 33 -9.24 -11.81 -4.66
CA CYS A 33 -9.27 -11.59 -3.22
C CYS A 33 -9.79 -12.83 -2.47
N VAL A 34 -10.88 -13.44 -2.93
CA VAL A 34 -11.44 -14.68 -2.35
C VAL A 34 -10.49 -15.84 -2.50
N LEU A 35 -9.90 -16.03 -3.70
CA LEU A 35 -8.92 -17.09 -3.95
C LEU A 35 -7.73 -17.00 -2.99
N ASP A 36 -7.15 -15.81 -2.82
CA ASP A 36 -6.02 -15.61 -1.92
C ASP A 36 -6.41 -15.82 -0.43
N LYS A 37 -7.52 -15.22 0.00
CA LYS A 37 -7.85 -15.17 1.43
C LYS A 37 -8.53 -16.42 1.95
N LYS A 38 -9.48 -16.97 1.21
CA LYS A 38 -10.21 -18.18 1.60
C LYS A 38 -9.48 -19.46 1.19
N TYR A 39 -9.00 -19.50 -0.06
CA TYR A 39 -8.45 -20.74 -0.63
C TYR A 39 -6.93 -20.81 -0.64
N LYS A 40 -6.23 -19.72 -0.20
CA LYS A 40 -4.76 -19.61 -0.19
C LYS A 40 -4.12 -19.77 -1.58
N ILE A 41 -4.91 -19.54 -2.61
CA ILE A 41 -4.46 -19.57 -4.01
C ILE A 41 -4.09 -18.15 -4.42
N LYS A 42 -2.81 -17.91 -4.64
CA LYS A 42 -2.25 -16.65 -5.09
C LYS A 42 -1.22 -16.86 -6.19
N PRO A 43 -1.01 -15.85 -7.04
CA PRO A 43 0.06 -15.90 -8.03
C PRO A 43 1.43 -16.08 -7.39
N PRO A 44 2.32 -16.84 -8.02
CA PRO A 44 3.73 -16.80 -7.67
C PRO A 44 4.26 -15.38 -7.88
N SER A 45 5.09 -14.91 -6.97
CA SER A 45 5.74 -13.60 -7.05
C SER A 45 7.19 -13.71 -6.58
N LEU A 46 8.07 -12.96 -7.24
CA LEU A 46 9.46 -12.81 -6.80
C LEU A 46 9.61 -11.48 -6.04
N PRO A 47 10.45 -11.42 -5.02
CA PRO A 47 10.73 -10.18 -4.31
C PRO A 47 11.54 -9.23 -5.21
N PHE A 48 11.21 -7.93 -5.16
CA PHE A 48 11.98 -6.88 -5.81
C PHE A 48 13.12 -6.41 -4.89
N THR A 49 14.20 -7.18 -4.82
CA THR A 49 15.28 -6.99 -3.84
C THR A 49 15.99 -5.65 -3.97
N LEU A 50 16.20 -5.14 -5.18
CA LEU A 50 16.81 -3.83 -5.39
C LEU A 50 15.90 -2.69 -4.89
N ASN A 51 14.59 -2.80 -5.08
CA ASN A 51 13.64 -1.83 -4.54
C ASN A 51 13.65 -1.82 -3.00
N ILE A 52 13.82 -3.00 -2.38
CA ILE A 52 13.97 -3.12 -0.92
C ILE A 52 15.25 -2.42 -0.44
N ALA A 53 16.36 -2.54 -1.19
CA ALA A 53 17.59 -1.84 -0.86
C ALA A 53 17.44 -0.31 -0.91
N VAL A 54 16.78 0.22 -1.97
CA VAL A 54 16.48 1.65 -2.09
C VAL A 54 15.61 2.13 -0.92
N ASP A 55 14.54 1.40 -0.59
CA ASP A 55 13.66 1.71 0.53
C ASP A 55 14.42 1.75 1.87
N ASN A 56 15.29 0.78 2.14
CA ASN A 56 16.08 0.73 3.36
C ASN A 56 17.08 1.90 3.44
N LEU A 57 17.77 2.23 2.35
CA LEU A 57 18.70 3.36 2.33
C LEU A 57 17.98 4.68 2.55
N CYS A 58 16.82 4.87 1.93
CA CYS A 58 15.96 6.03 2.13
C CYS A 58 15.51 6.16 3.60
N LYS A 59 15.09 5.07 4.24
CA LYS A 59 14.74 5.05 5.66
C LYS A 59 15.90 5.44 6.56
N ASN A 60 17.10 4.91 6.32
CA ASN A 60 18.31 5.24 7.08
C ASN A 60 18.62 6.75 6.99
N GLU A 61 18.48 7.32 5.81
CA GLU A 61 18.69 8.76 5.58
C GLU A 61 17.67 9.60 6.33
N PHE A 62 16.37 9.29 6.24
CA PHE A 62 15.34 10.00 7.03
C PHE A 62 15.51 9.79 8.53
N ASP A 63 16.01 8.64 8.98
CA ASP A 63 16.26 8.37 10.40
C ASP A 63 17.40 9.22 10.97
N TYR A 64 18.40 9.55 10.15
CA TYR A 64 19.43 10.52 10.54
C TYR A 64 18.79 11.89 10.85
N TYR A 65 18.00 12.46 9.92
CA TYR A 65 17.32 13.75 10.12
C TYR A 65 16.26 13.69 11.23
N ARG A 66 15.60 12.55 11.41
CA ARG A 66 14.67 12.30 12.52
C ARG A 66 15.37 12.35 13.87
N LYS A 67 16.58 11.84 13.97
CA LYS A 67 17.36 11.86 15.21
C LYS A 67 17.71 13.28 15.64
N ILE A 68 18.13 14.12 14.70
CA ILE A 68 18.51 15.51 14.96
C ILE A 68 17.32 16.49 14.93
N GLN A 69 16.15 16.03 14.48
CA GLN A 69 14.91 16.82 14.34
C GLN A 69 15.08 18.04 13.42
N GLU A 70 15.78 17.85 12.33
CA GLU A 70 15.97 18.86 11.28
C GLU A 70 15.24 18.47 9.99
N PRO A 71 14.87 19.47 9.16
CA PRO A 71 14.33 19.23 7.84
C PRO A 71 15.34 18.48 6.96
N HIS A 72 14.86 17.48 6.23
CA HIS A 72 15.66 16.84 5.20
C HIS A 72 15.91 17.82 4.04
N PRO A 73 17.08 17.82 3.36
CA PRO A 73 17.35 18.70 2.20
C PRO A 73 16.24 18.66 1.15
N LEU A 74 15.70 17.49 0.84
CA LEU A 74 14.57 17.32 -0.06
C LEU A 74 13.34 18.17 0.33
N PHE A 75 13.11 18.39 1.63
CA PHE A 75 11.99 19.23 2.09
C PHE A 75 12.24 20.69 1.79
N ILE A 76 13.47 21.14 2.04
CA ILE A 76 13.90 22.53 1.80
C ILE A 76 13.78 22.85 0.31
N GLU A 77 14.32 21.98 -0.55
CA GLU A 77 14.28 22.12 -2.01
C GLU A 77 12.86 22.17 -2.57
N ASN A 78 11.91 21.49 -1.92
CA ASN A 78 10.51 21.42 -2.36
C ASN A 78 9.57 22.34 -1.55
N GLY A 79 10.09 23.21 -0.67
CA GLY A 79 9.30 24.15 0.13
C GLY A 79 8.36 23.47 1.13
N ILE A 80 8.73 22.30 1.64
CA ILE A 80 7.94 21.53 2.60
C ILE A 80 8.42 21.85 4.01
N ASP A 81 7.60 22.57 4.78
CA ASP A 81 7.89 22.91 6.17
C ASP A 81 7.53 21.73 7.09
N ALA A 82 8.39 20.74 7.14
CA ALA A 82 8.23 19.53 7.91
C ALA A 82 9.59 18.96 8.38
N VAL A 83 9.54 18.05 9.34
CA VAL A 83 10.66 17.20 9.77
C VAL A 83 10.24 15.74 9.75
N PRO A 84 11.16 14.76 9.64
CA PRO A 84 10.82 13.35 9.80
C PRO A 84 10.23 13.08 11.19
N PHE A 85 9.04 12.49 11.24
CA PHE A 85 8.26 12.32 12.46
C PHE A 85 8.90 11.34 13.43
N LYS A 86 9.14 11.77 14.68
CA LYS A 86 9.70 10.95 15.75
C LYS A 86 8.58 10.37 16.61
N HIS A 87 8.46 9.03 16.65
CA HIS A 87 7.48 8.34 17.48
C HIS A 87 8.01 6.98 17.95
N LYS A 88 7.67 6.59 19.18
CA LYS A 88 8.11 5.30 19.79
C LYS A 88 7.67 4.06 19.00
N ASP A 89 6.57 4.14 18.30
CA ASP A 89 5.98 3.02 17.54
C ASP A 89 6.37 3.03 16.05
N LEU A 90 7.23 3.94 15.60
CA LEU A 90 7.54 4.10 14.18
C LEU A 90 8.08 2.81 13.55
N GLU A 91 9.00 2.13 14.21
CA GLU A 91 9.58 0.87 13.74
C GLU A 91 8.50 -0.22 13.59
N ARG A 92 7.55 -0.27 14.51
CA ARG A 92 6.40 -1.16 14.42
C ARG A 92 5.53 -0.84 13.22
N TRP A 93 5.27 0.46 12.95
CA TRP A 93 4.44 0.90 11.84
C TRP A 93 5.07 0.65 10.47
N ARG A 94 6.41 0.67 10.38
CA ARG A 94 7.19 0.33 9.19
C ARG A 94 7.31 -1.19 8.95
N SER A 95 7.03 -2.00 9.96
CA SER A 95 7.14 -3.45 9.86
C SER A 95 6.02 -4.04 9.03
N ASN A 96 6.36 -4.77 7.96
CA ASN A 96 5.42 -5.49 7.11
C ASN A 96 4.60 -6.57 7.85
N PHE A 97 5.10 -7.04 9.01
CA PHE A 97 4.43 -8.05 9.83
C PHE A 97 3.44 -7.44 10.82
N GLN A 98 3.71 -6.23 11.31
CA GLN A 98 2.92 -5.56 12.33
C GLN A 98 2.11 -4.41 11.74
N GLY A 99 2.78 -3.36 11.27
CA GLY A 99 2.17 -2.16 10.72
C GLY A 99 1.37 -1.35 11.75
N ILE A 100 0.78 -0.26 11.28
CA ILE A 100 -0.28 0.44 12.01
C ILE A 100 -1.61 -0.27 11.77
N ARG A 101 -2.42 -0.43 12.82
CA ARG A 101 -3.68 -1.18 12.75
C ARG A 101 -4.82 -0.45 13.43
N TYR A 102 -6.02 -0.69 12.92
CA TYR A 102 -7.28 -0.25 13.52
C TYR A 102 -8.25 -1.44 13.60
N LYS A 103 -8.80 -1.66 14.82
CA LYS A 103 -9.76 -2.73 15.09
C LYS A 103 -11.16 -2.15 15.25
N SER A 104 -12.07 -2.56 14.38
CA SER A 104 -13.50 -2.27 14.52
C SER A 104 -14.21 -3.43 15.18
N ILE A 105 -14.77 -3.19 16.36
CA ILE A 105 -15.61 -4.18 17.08
C ILE A 105 -16.97 -4.28 16.39
N GLU A 106 -17.56 -3.15 15.98
CA GLU A 106 -18.87 -3.08 15.33
C GLU A 106 -18.91 -3.93 14.06
N HIS A 107 -17.88 -3.83 13.21
CA HIS A 107 -17.82 -4.55 11.94
C HIS A 107 -16.94 -5.80 11.99
N ASN A 108 -16.40 -6.16 13.17
CA ASN A 108 -15.58 -7.35 13.41
C ASN A 108 -14.39 -7.49 12.45
N TYR A 109 -13.62 -6.44 12.23
CA TYR A 109 -12.38 -6.49 11.46
C TYR A 109 -11.19 -5.87 12.20
N ASP A 110 -9.99 -6.29 11.81
CA ASP A 110 -8.72 -5.72 12.21
C ASP A 110 -7.95 -5.39 10.92
N PHE A 111 -7.95 -4.12 10.53
CA PHE A 111 -7.32 -3.64 9.30
C PHE A 111 -5.99 -2.96 9.59
N GLY A 112 -4.97 -3.19 8.75
CA GLY A 112 -3.67 -2.58 8.94
C GLY A 112 -2.80 -2.54 7.69
N GLY A 113 -1.67 -1.83 7.83
CA GLY A 113 -0.64 -1.73 6.81
C GLY A 113 0.65 -1.15 7.35
N ALA A 114 1.74 -1.37 6.64
CA ALA A 114 3.04 -0.80 6.94
C ALA A 114 3.28 0.42 6.06
N VAL A 115 3.69 1.53 6.68
CA VAL A 115 4.10 2.76 5.97
C VAL A 115 5.60 2.74 5.75
N ASP A 116 6.06 3.42 4.71
CA ASP A 116 7.50 3.55 4.47
C ASP A 116 8.08 4.66 5.34
N ASP A 117 7.45 5.85 5.35
CA ASP A 117 7.84 6.95 6.23
C ASP A 117 6.69 7.90 6.57
N ILE A 118 6.95 8.77 7.55
CA ILE A 118 6.02 9.79 8.03
C ILE A 118 6.81 11.06 8.33
N TRP A 119 6.29 12.19 7.86
CA TRP A 119 6.82 13.50 8.18
C TRP A 119 5.82 14.29 9.00
N GLN A 120 6.29 15.25 9.79
CA GLN A 120 5.44 16.08 10.63
C GLN A 120 5.65 17.56 10.26
N LYS A 121 4.55 18.23 9.96
CA LYS A 121 4.51 19.68 9.75
C LYS A 121 4.62 20.43 11.09
N LYS A 122 5.01 21.69 11.07
CA LYS A 122 5.05 22.55 12.27
C LYS A 122 3.72 22.64 13.01
N ASN A 123 2.58 22.54 12.30
CA ASN A 123 1.24 22.54 12.92
C ASN A 123 0.86 21.19 13.55
N GLY A 124 1.74 20.21 13.50
CA GLY A 124 1.54 18.85 14.04
C GLY A 124 0.88 17.86 13.09
N ASP A 125 0.43 18.29 11.91
CA ASP A 125 -0.18 17.39 10.94
C ASP A 125 0.86 16.40 10.37
N LEU A 126 0.48 15.14 10.27
CA LEU A 126 1.32 14.09 9.70
C LEU A 126 1.14 13.99 8.18
N ILE A 127 2.25 13.91 7.47
CA ILE A 127 2.31 13.63 6.03
C ILE A 127 2.74 12.17 5.85
N ILE A 128 1.95 11.39 5.13
CA ILE A 128 2.27 9.99 4.83
C ILE A 128 3.10 9.91 3.55
N ILE A 129 4.16 9.12 3.60
CA ILE A 129 5.10 8.94 2.51
C ILE A 129 5.14 7.48 2.09
N ASP A 130 5.28 7.25 0.80
CA ASP A 130 5.45 5.92 0.24
C ASP A 130 6.58 5.96 -0.80
N VAL A 131 7.58 5.10 -0.62
CA VAL A 131 8.80 5.05 -1.44
C VAL A 131 8.60 4.12 -2.62
N LYS A 132 8.98 4.57 -3.79
CA LYS A 132 8.92 3.77 -5.02
C LYS A 132 10.24 3.83 -5.76
N ALA A 133 10.70 2.69 -6.27
CA ALA A 133 11.86 2.62 -7.15
C ALA A 133 11.43 2.07 -8.53
N THR A 134 11.96 2.66 -9.56
CA THR A 134 11.72 2.27 -10.96
C THR A 134 12.96 2.57 -11.81
N SER A 135 12.95 2.16 -13.08
CA SER A 135 13.93 2.60 -14.07
C SER A 135 13.23 2.75 -15.42
N ARG A 136 12.80 3.98 -15.70
CA ARG A 136 12.06 4.33 -16.92
C ARG A 136 12.79 5.41 -17.69
N ASN A 137 12.75 5.32 -19.01
CA ASN A 137 13.07 6.45 -19.87
C ASN A 137 11.89 7.45 -19.76
N ASN A 138 12.19 8.74 -19.71
CA ASN A 138 11.19 9.82 -19.72
C ASN A 138 10.10 9.61 -18.65
N PHE A 139 10.48 9.63 -17.38
CA PHE A 139 9.54 9.49 -16.29
C PHE A 139 8.61 10.73 -16.20
N ASP A 140 7.32 10.53 -16.50
CA ASP A 140 6.25 11.50 -16.30
C ASP A 140 5.17 10.90 -15.43
N TRP A 141 4.88 11.55 -14.29
CA TRP A 141 3.87 11.07 -13.36
C TRP A 141 2.45 11.26 -13.88
N SER A 142 2.15 12.38 -14.54
CA SER A 142 0.82 12.66 -15.05
C SER A 142 0.42 11.63 -16.11
N GLU A 143 1.31 11.34 -17.04
CA GLU A 143 1.09 10.27 -18.02
C GLU A 143 0.94 8.91 -17.32
N THR A 144 1.84 8.63 -16.37
CA THR A 144 1.82 7.37 -15.61
C THR A 144 0.51 7.19 -14.84
N PHE A 145 0.01 8.23 -14.17
CA PHE A 145 -1.23 8.19 -13.40
C PHE A 145 -2.46 7.97 -14.28
N ASN A 146 -2.49 8.61 -15.44
CA ASN A 146 -3.62 8.47 -16.36
C ASN A 146 -3.65 7.10 -17.05
N LYS A 147 -2.49 6.56 -17.41
CA LYS A 147 -2.36 5.37 -18.22
C LYS A 147 -2.40 4.06 -17.43
N TYR A 148 -1.85 4.04 -16.20
CA TYR A 148 -1.60 2.79 -15.48
C TYR A 148 -2.39 2.69 -14.18
N GLU A 149 -3.11 1.59 -14.02
CA GLU A 149 -3.92 1.32 -12.83
C GLU A 149 -3.07 1.18 -11.54
N TYR A 150 -1.82 0.70 -11.65
CA TYR A 150 -0.93 0.61 -10.48
C TYR A 150 -0.61 1.99 -9.88
N ALA A 151 -0.56 3.06 -10.68
CA ALA A 151 -0.34 4.41 -10.17
C ALA A 151 -1.53 4.91 -9.33
N LYS A 152 -2.75 4.56 -9.74
CA LYS A 152 -3.96 4.80 -8.95
C LYS A 152 -3.97 3.96 -7.67
N ALA A 153 -3.46 2.73 -7.74
CA ALA A 153 -3.29 1.87 -6.57
C ALA A 153 -2.32 2.46 -5.53
N TYR A 154 -1.27 3.16 -5.95
CA TYR A 154 -0.37 3.88 -5.03
C TYR A 154 -1.06 5.04 -4.32
N LYS A 155 -1.92 5.81 -5.01
CA LYS A 155 -2.74 6.83 -4.36
C LYS A 155 -3.67 6.19 -3.33
N ARG A 156 -4.40 5.13 -3.68
CA ARG A 156 -5.27 4.40 -2.74
C ARG A 156 -4.49 3.86 -1.54
N GLN A 157 -3.25 3.45 -1.73
CA GLN A 157 -2.36 3.01 -0.64
C GLN A 157 -2.13 4.13 0.38
N LEU A 158 -1.75 5.32 -0.08
CA LEU A 158 -1.57 6.49 0.78
C LEU A 158 -2.87 6.88 1.49
N GLU A 159 -4.00 6.86 0.79
CA GLU A 159 -5.32 7.16 1.37
C GLU A 159 -5.71 6.16 2.48
N MET A 160 -5.43 4.87 2.29
CA MET A 160 -5.65 3.85 3.32
C MET A 160 -4.73 4.05 4.54
N TYR A 161 -3.49 4.47 4.33
CA TYR A 161 -2.58 4.79 5.43
C TYR A 161 -3.02 6.05 6.17
N GLN A 162 -3.38 7.13 5.46
CA GLN A 162 -3.94 8.32 6.10
C GLN A 162 -5.18 7.99 6.94
N TRP A 163 -6.07 7.12 6.43
CA TRP A 163 -7.25 6.66 7.17
C TRP A 163 -6.84 5.93 8.46
N LEU A 164 -5.85 5.03 8.40
CA LEU A 164 -5.33 4.32 9.59
C LEU A 164 -4.79 5.28 10.64
N PHE A 165 -3.99 6.28 10.25
CA PHE A 165 -3.48 7.28 11.18
C PHE A 165 -4.59 8.11 11.79
N LYS A 166 -5.57 8.56 11.01
CA LYS A 166 -6.76 9.30 11.51
C LYS A 166 -7.55 8.47 12.52
N LYS A 167 -7.78 7.17 12.24
CA LYS A 167 -8.49 6.26 13.17
C LYS A 167 -7.69 5.96 14.45
N ASN A 168 -6.39 6.16 14.45
CA ASN A 168 -5.54 6.08 15.64
C ASN A 168 -5.34 7.45 16.34
N GLY A 169 -6.12 8.47 15.97
CA GLY A 169 -6.18 9.75 16.69
C GLY A 169 -5.15 10.79 16.23
N PHE A 170 -4.40 10.54 15.15
CA PHE A 170 -3.44 11.50 14.61
C PHE A 170 -4.13 12.51 13.70
N LYS A 171 -3.65 13.76 13.75
CA LYS A 171 -3.95 14.74 12.72
C LYS A 171 -3.13 14.42 11.47
N VAL A 172 -3.78 14.36 10.32
CA VAL A 172 -3.14 13.96 9.07
C VAL A 172 -3.42 15.01 8.00
N ALA A 173 -2.39 15.49 7.35
CA ALA A 173 -2.48 16.43 6.24
C ALA A 173 -3.34 15.86 5.10
N LYS A 174 -3.92 16.74 4.29
CA LYS A 174 -4.67 16.33 3.10
C LYS A 174 -3.73 15.74 2.03
N GLU A 175 -2.54 16.35 1.92
CA GLU A 175 -1.50 15.88 1.02
C GLU A 175 -0.75 14.64 1.58
N ALA A 176 -0.29 13.80 0.69
CA ALA A 176 0.67 12.73 0.90
C ALA A 176 1.67 12.73 -0.26
N TYR A 177 2.79 12.06 -0.11
CA TYR A 177 3.80 12.06 -1.17
C TYR A 177 4.22 10.65 -1.57
N LEU A 178 4.44 10.47 -2.87
CA LEU A 178 5.24 9.38 -3.39
C LEU A 178 6.66 9.90 -3.61
N LEU A 179 7.63 9.24 -3.01
CA LEU A 179 9.04 9.49 -3.24
C LEU A 179 9.56 8.47 -4.23
N TYR A 180 9.77 8.91 -5.47
CA TYR A 180 10.17 8.06 -6.58
C TYR A 180 11.66 8.18 -6.84
N PHE A 181 12.34 7.05 -6.82
CA PHE A 181 13.73 6.88 -7.25
C PHE A 181 13.73 6.24 -8.65
N ASN A 182 14.05 7.02 -9.68
CA ASN A 182 14.13 6.54 -11.05
C ASN A 182 15.59 6.26 -11.43
N GLY A 183 15.98 4.99 -11.42
CA GLY A 183 17.33 4.55 -11.74
C GLY A 183 17.72 4.90 -13.19
N LYS A 184 18.83 5.59 -13.35
CA LYS A 184 19.42 5.95 -14.64
C LYS A 184 20.06 4.74 -15.28
N LYS A 185 19.50 4.26 -16.37
CA LYS A 185 19.98 3.06 -17.08
C LYS A 185 20.69 3.36 -18.39
N ASN A 186 20.71 4.63 -18.78
CA ASN A 186 21.32 5.07 -20.05
C ASN A 186 22.64 5.82 -19.78
N GLU A 187 23.30 5.55 -18.64
CA GLU A 187 24.64 6.05 -18.36
C GLU A 187 25.66 5.36 -19.30
N GLU A 188 26.69 6.08 -19.69
CA GLU A 188 27.70 5.60 -20.63
C GLU A 188 28.50 4.41 -20.06
N VAL A 189 28.77 4.43 -18.75
CA VAL A 189 29.49 3.38 -18.03
C VAL A 189 28.81 3.04 -16.69
N PHE A 190 28.90 1.80 -16.26
CA PHE A 190 28.26 1.35 -15.01
C PHE A 190 29.05 1.73 -13.75
N ASN A 191 30.39 1.56 -13.76
CA ASN A 191 31.28 1.84 -12.63
C ASN A 191 30.80 1.32 -11.25
N ASN A 192 30.05 0.23 -11.24
CA ASN A 192 29.42 -0.36 -10.05
C ASN A 192 28.47 0.60 -9.29
N GLN A 193 27.92 1.62 -9.96
CA GLN A 193 27.03 2.62 -9.39
C GLN A 193 25.74 2.71 -10.19
N LEU A 194 24.61 2.84 -9.48
CA LEU A 194 23.32 3.16 -10.07
C LEU A 194 22.86 4.51 -9.52
N ASN A 195 22.89 5.51 -10.38
CA ASN A 195 22.41 6.86 -10.06
C ASN A 195 20.88 6.93 -10.22
N PHE A 196 20.25 7.83 -9.46
CA PHE A 196 18.80 8.03 -9.49
C PHE A 196 18.44 9.49 -9.76
N ASP A 197 17.40 9.69 -10.56
CA ASP A 197 16.61 10.91 -10.52
C ASP A 197 15.55 10.75 -9.43
N VAL A 198 15.48 11.72 -8.51
CA VAL A 198 14.53 11.69 -7.40
C VAL A 198 13.35 12.60 -7.72
N HIS A 199 12.15 12.05 -7.67
CA HIS A 199 10.92 12.79 -7.92
C HIS A 199 10.02 12.74 -6.70
N LEU A 200 9.67 13.91 -6.18
CA LEU A 200 8.72 14.04 -5.08
C LEU A 200 7.34 14.41 -5.64
N ILE A 201 6.42 13.47 -5.59
CA ILE A 201 5.09 13.61 -6.18
C ILE A 201 4.06 13.86 -5.09
N ARG A 202 3.53 15.06 -5.06
CA ARG A 202 2.43 15.44 -4.17
C ARG A 202 1.11 14.89 -4.68
N LEU A 203 0.33 14.28 -3.79
CA LEU A 203 -1.01 13.78 -4.06
C LEU A 203 -2.00 14.30 -3.01
N ASP A 204 -3.05 14.96 -3.46
CA ASP A 204 -4.20 15.27 -2.62
C ASP A 204 -5.05 14.02 -2.46
N CYS A 205 -5.23 13.59 -1.21
CA CYS A 205 -5.84 12.34 -0.84
C CYS A 205 -7.22 12.53 -0.18
N SER A 206 -8.11 11.56 -0.38
CA SER A 206 -9.41 11.47 0.29
C SER A 206 -9.56 10.12 0.97
N THR A 207 -9.89 10.14 2.25
CA THR A 207 -10.08 8.90 3.02
C THR A 207 -11.55 8.46 3.13
N SER A 208 -12.49 9.20 2.51
CA SER A 208 -13.93 9.00 2.66
C SER A 208 -14.44 7.62 2.17
N TRP A 209 -13.77 7.04 1.20
CA TRP A 209 -14.13 5.76 0.59
C TRP A 209 -13.59 4.52 1.34
N VAL A 210 -12.55 4.71 2.17
CA VAL A 210 -11.72 3.61 2.70
C VAL A 210 -12.53 2.67 3.59
N GLU A 211 -13.26 3.20 4.57
CA GLU A 211 -14.02 2.38 5.52
C GLU A 211 -15.07 1.51 4.84
N ASN A 212 -15.81 2.09 3.90
CA ASN A 212 -16.81 1.36 3.14
C ASN A 212 -16.19 0.19 2.37
N LYS A 213 -15.00 0.38 1.77
CA LYS A 213 -14.31 -0.69 1.02
C LYS A 213 -13.70 -1.76 1.91
N ILE A 214 -13.29 -1.41 3.13
CA ILE A 214 -12.94 -2.41 4.15
C ILE A 214 -14.16 -3.26 4.51
N ILE A 215 -15.30 -2.62 4.80
CA ILE A 215 -16.56 -3.32 5.14
C ILE A 215 -17.03 -4.20 3.99
N ASP A 216 -17.00 -3.70 2.74
CA ASP A 216 -17.35 -4.50 1.56
C ASP A 216 -16.44 -5.73 1.43
N THR A 217 -15.14 -5.57 1.67
CA THR A 217 -14.18 -6.68 1.65
C THR A 217 -14.50 -7.71 2.73
N VAL A 218 -14.84 -7.27 3.96
CA VAL A 218 -15.26 -8.15 5.05
C VAL A 218 -16.52 -8.93 4.68
N LYS A 219 -17.54 -8.23 4.15
CA LYS A 219 -18.80 -8.86 3.71
C LYS A 219 -18.55 -9.95 2.67
N LEU A 220 -17.73 -9.64 1.65
CA LEU A 220 -17.37 -10.62 0.63
C LEU A 220 -16.67 -11.85 1.22
N LEU A 221 -15.67 -11.62 2.08
CA LEU A 221 -14.91 -12.73 2.67
C LEU A 221 -15.74 -13.59 3.64
N ARG A 222 -16.84 -13.07 4.19
CA ARG A 222 -17.79 -13.83 5.01
C ARG A 222 -18.91 -14.52 4.24
N SER A 223 -19.16 -14.05 3.03
CA SER A 223 -20.20 -14.65 2.19
C SER A 223 -19.71 -15.96 1.58
N ASP A 224 -20.65 -16.83 1.18
CA ASP A 224 -20.38 -18.04 0.39
C ASP A 224 -20.33 -17.77 -1.12
N ILE A 225 -20.42 -16.47 -1.49
CA ILE A 225 -20.40 -16.07 -2.89
C ILE A 225 -18.96 -16.21 -3.44
N PHE A 226 -18.84 -16.94 -4.56
CA PHE A 226 -17.63 -16.93 -5.36
C PHE A 226 -17.80 -15.93 -6.51
N PRO A 227 -17.18 -14.73 -6.42
CA PRO A 227 -17.49 -13.65 -7.34
C PRO A 227 -16.99 -13.91 -8.75
N LYS A 228 -17.60 -13.24 -9.74
CA LYS A 228 -17.06 -13.19 -11.10
C LYS A 228 -15.73 -12.44 -11.12
N PRO A 229 -14.81 -12.76 -12.04
CA PRO A 229 -13.56 -11.99 -12.19
C PRO A 229 -13.86 -10.59 -12.70
N SER A 230 -13.03 -9.61 -12.34
CA SER A 230 -13.04 -8.32 -13.03
C SER A 230 -12.64 -8.49 -14.49
N LEU A 231 -13.26 -7.71 -15.37
CA LEU A 231 -13.05 -7.82 -16.83
C LEU A 231 -11.58 -7.68 -17.24
N ASN A 232 -10.87 -6.77 -16.60
CA ASN A 232 -9.47 -6.46 -16.89
C ASN A 232 -8.48 -7.20 -15.98
N CYS A 233 -8.92 -8.24 -15.24
CA CYS A 233 -8.02 -9.00 -14.40
C CYS A 233 -7.14 -9.91 -15.26
N GLU A 234 -5.92 -9.51 -15.50
CA GLU A 234 -4.93 -10.26 -16.29
C GLU A 234 -4.74 -11.70 -15.78
N TYR A 235 -4.77 -11.87 -14.47
CA TYR A 235 -4.62 -13.14 -13.79
C TYR A 235 -5.73 -14.13 -14.14
N CYS A 236 -6.97 -13.67 -13.96
CA CYS A 236 -8.14 -14.48 -14.29
C CYS A 236 -8.22 -14.76 -15.79
N ASN A 237 -7.84 -13.79 -16.62
CA ASN A 237 -7.79 -13.93 -18.06
C ASN A 237 -6.72 -14.93 -18.51
N TYR A 238 -5.54 -14.90 -17.87
CA TYR A 238 -4.49 -15.90 -18.11
C TYR A 238 -4.96 -17.31 -17.77
N LEU A 239 -5.53 -17.51 -16.57
CA LEU A 239 -6.05 -18.81 -16.15
C LEU A 239 -7.15 -19.34 -17.08
N LYS A 240 -8.05 -18.46 -17.52
CA LYS A 240 -9.11 -18.82 -18.49
C LYS A 240 -8.53 -19.29 -19.83
N LYS A 241 -7.52 -18.58 -20.33
CA LYS A 241 -6.84 -18.97 -21.59
C LYS A 241 -6.13 -20.29 -21.41
N ARG A 242 -5.36 -20.47 -20.34
CA ARG A 242 -4.63 -21.73 -20.06
C ARG A 242 -5.56 -22.91 -19.92
N TRP A 243 -6.67 -22.76 -19.21
CA TRP A 243 -7.68 -23.83 -19.04
C TRP A 243 -8.25 -24.31 -20.39
N LYS A 244 -8.54 -23.39 -21.30
CA LYS A 244 -9.03 -23.74 -22.64
C LYS A 244 -8.07 -24.65 -23.43
N LEU A 245 -6.76 -24.45 -23.26
CA LEU A 245 -5.72 -25.26 -23.90
C LEU A 245 -5.48 -26.62 -23.22
N SER A 246 -5.92 -26.79 -21.98
CA SER A 246 -5.75 -28.05 -21.23
C SER A 246 -6.87 -29.07 -21.51
N ILE A 247 -7.92 -28.66 -22.21
CA ILE A 247 -9.11 -29.50 -22.54
C ILE A 247 -9.05 -29.99 -24.00
N THR A 248 -8.11 -29.47 -24.80
CA THR A 248 -7.79 -29.94 -26.14
C THR A 248 -6.65 -30.95 -26.11
#